data_763fdf2327b45979a2ba0a8b78a818c8
#
_entry.id   763fdf2327b45979a2ba0a8b78a818c8
#
_cell.length_a   1.000
_cell.length_b   1.000
_cell.length_c   1.000
_cell.angle_alpha   90.00
_cell.angle_beta   90.00
_cell.angle_gamma   90.00
#
_symmetry.space_group_name_H-M   'P 1'
#
loop_
_entity.id
_entity.type
_entity.pdbx_description
1 polymer ?
#
loop_
_entity_poly.entity_id
_entity_poly.type
_entity_poly.pdbx_seq_one_letter_code
_entity_poly.pdbx_strand_id
1 'polypeptide(L)'
;MKKFSLFILSLLFCTGYMSGADWNVYVARYKQDKACAISYTFDDGLAEHYTLVAPQLEKRGFRGTFWICGSNINKDNRNITDTTRMTWPQLKEMSDKGHEISNHGWAHKNFARFPIEEIKEDILKNDSAIFANTGVMPRTFCYPNNNKKAEGRRIAVQNRVGTRT
;
A
#
# COMPACT_ATOMS: atom_id res chain seq x y z
N MET A 1 26.34 45.04 -71.28
CA MET A 1 26.91 43.83 -70.74
C MET A 1 26.39 43.68 -69.29
N LYS A 2 25.41 42.86 -69.10
CA LYS A 2 24.78 42.62 -67.76
C LYS A 2 25.50 41.44 -67.11
N LYS A 3 26.07 41.65 -65.90
CA LYS A 3 26.71 40.59 -65.11
C LYS A 3 25.59 39.87 -64.29
N PHE A 4 25.40 38.59 -64.57
CA PHE A 4 24.57 37.71 -63.76
C PHE A 4 25.43 37.25 -62.60
N SER A 5 24.99 37.60 -61.37
CA SER A 5 25.58 37.09 -60.11
C SER A 5 24.83 35.83 -59.71
N LEU A 6 25.53 34.72 -59.73
CA LEU A 6 25.00 33.42 -59.35
C LEU A 6 25.09 33.26 -57.83
N PHE A 7 23.96 33.36 -57.12
CA PHE A 7 23.87 33.07 -55.69
C PHE A 7 23.74 31.55 -55.50
N ILE A 8 24.82 30.93 -55.08
CA ILE A 8 24.78 29.51 -54.65
C ILE A 8 24.25 29.48 -53.20
N LEU A 9 23.03 29.02 -53.04
CA LEU A 9 22.41 28.76 -51.73
C LEU A 9 22.88 27.40 -51.26
N SER A 10 23.89 27.36 -50.39
CA SER A 10 24.32 26.13 -49.74
C SER A 10 23.30 25.71 -48.69
N LEU A 11 22.48 24.70 -49.01
CA LEU A 11 21.65 24.00 -48.01
C LEU A 11 22.58 23.15 -47.12
N LEU A 12 22.84 23.65 -45.92
CA LEU A 12 23.43 22.84 -44.84
C LEU A 12 22.37 21.85 -44.38
N PHE A 13 22.47 20.62 -44.85
CA PHE A 13 21.77 19.50 -44.23
C PHE A 13 22.38 19.24 -42.87
N CYS A 14 21.75 19.76 -41.82
CA CYS A 14 22.06 19.38 -40.44
C CYS A 14 21.49 17.96 -40.23
N THR A 15 22.27 16.93 -40.50
CA THR A 15 21.99 15.57 -40.09
C THR A 15 22.24 15.52 -38.59
N GLY A 16 21.20 15.89 -37.81
CA GLY A 16 21.20 15.62 -36.40
C GLY A 16 21.19 14.10 -36.19
N TYR A 17 22.32 13.55 -35.83
CA TYR A 17 22.38 12.22 -35.24
C TYR A 17 21.58 12.28 -33.95
N MET A 18 20.33 11.80 -33.97
CA MET A 18 19.66 11.44 -32.75
C MET A 18 20.38 10.20 -32.20
N SER A 19 21.31 10.40 -31.30
CA SER A 19 21.82 9.32 -30.49
C SER A 19 20.62 8.80 -29.69
N GLY A 20 20.09 7.63 -30.09
CA GLY A 20 19.11 6.93 -29.30
C GLY A 20 19.70 6.74 -27.91
N ALA A 21 19.00 7.22 -26.88
CA ALA A 21 19.39 6.92 -25.51
C ALA A 21 19.39 5.40 -25.38
N ASP A 22 20.54 4.82 -25.10
CA ASP A 22 20.63 3.39 -24.78
C ASP A 22 19.87 3.14 -23.46
N TRP A 23 18.62 2.71 -23.60
CA TRP A 23 17.81 2.31 -22.46
C TRP A 23 18.30 0.95 -21.96
N ASN A 24 19.13 0.98 -20.92
CA ASN A 24 19.47 -0.22 -20.19
C ASN A 24 18.24 -0.68 -19.38
N VAL A 25 17.42 -1.53 -19.97
CA VAL A 25 16.29 -2.16 -19.26
C VAL A 25 16.83 -3.36 -18.50
N TYR A 26 16.66 -3.34 -17.19
CA TYR A 26 17.01 -4.48 -16.34
C TYR A 26 15.87 -4.77 -15.36
N VAL A 27 15.78 -6.00 -14.92
CA VAL A 27 14.87 -6.39 -13.83
C VAL A 27 15.49 -5.93 -12.52
N ALA A 28 14.86 -4.94 -11.87
CA ALA A 28 15.31 -4.46 -10.58
C ALA A 28 15.23 -5.59 -9.53
N ARG A 29 16.28 -5.75 -8.75
CA ARG A 29 16.30 -6.66 -7.61
C ARG A 29 15.58 -6.04 -6.40
N TYR A 30 15.19 -6.86 -5.46
CA TYR A 30 14.54 -6.40 -4.24
C TYR A 30 15.50 -5.60 -3.35
N LYS A 31 14.96 -4.92 -2.35
CA LYS A 31 15.73 -4.12 -1.39
C LYS A 31 16.99 -4.87 -0.93
N GLN A 32 18.12 -4.17 -0.87
CA GLN A 32 19.44 -4.72 -0.53
C GLN A 32 19.94 -5.80 -1.53
N ASP A 33 19.59 -5.64 -2.79
CA ASP A 33 20.00 -6.54 -3.88
C ASP A 33 19.63 -8.02 -3.66
N LYS A 34 18.48 -8.27 -3.00
CA LYS A 34 17.99 -9.63 -2.76
C LYS A 34 17.38 -10.24 -4.01
N ALA A 35 17.57 -11.54 -4.19
CA ALA A 35 17.04 -12.29 -5.34
C ALA A 35 15.52 -12.52 -5.26
N CYS A 36 14.94 -12.51 -4.04
CA CYS A 36 13.51 -12.67 -3.82
C CYS A 36 13.03 -11.83 -2.64
N ALA A 37 11.72 -11.61 -2.56
CA ALA A 37 11.03 -11.05 -1.41
C ALA A 37 9.81 -11.90 -1.07
N ILE A 38 9.49 -12.01 0.21
CA ILE A 38 8.28 -12.66 0.71
C ILE A 38 7.47 -11.60 1.45
N SER A 39 6.18 -11.49 1.13
CA SER A 39 5.25 -10.64 1.85
C SER A 39 4.37 -11.50 2.75
N TYR A 40 4.55 -11.36 4.05
CA TYR A 40 3.69 -11.99 5.06
C TYR A 40 2.52 -11.07 5.37
N THR A 41 1.30 -11.52 5.13
CA THR A 41 0.09 -10.71 5.24
C THR A 41 -0.99 -11.42 6.03
N PHE A 42 -1.68 -10.67 6.90
CA PHE A 42 -2.65 -11.18 7.86
C PHE A 42 -3.85 -10.23 7.96
N ASP A 43 -5.06 -10.78 7.96
CA ASP A 43 -6.29 -10.01 7.91
C ASP A 43 -7.04 -10.05 9.26
N ASP A 44 -8.02 -9.13 9.44
CA ASP A 44 -9.05 -9.11 10.48
C ASP A 44 -8.62 -8.78 11.91
N GLY A 45 -7.35 -8.68 12.22
CA GLY A 45 -6.91 -8.29 13.55
C GLY A 45 -7.10 -9.34 14.64
N LEU A 46 -6.82 -10.62 14.33
CA LEU A 46 -6.96 -11.74 15.27
C LEU A 46 -5.95 -11.65 16.42
N ALA A 47 -6.33 -12.11 17.61
CA ALA A 47 -5.47 -12.09 18.79
C ALA A 47 -4.16 -12.88 18.59
N GLU A 48 -4.19 -13.98 17.85
CA GLU A 48 -3.03 -14.80 17.53
C GLU A 48 -2.00 -14.07 16.66
N HIS A 49 -2.41 -13.02 15.96
CA HIS A 49 -1.44 -12.21 15.20
C HIS A 49 -0.43 -11.53 16.14
N TYR A 50 -0.87 -11.08 17.32
CA TYR A 50 0.00 -10.50 18.33
C TYR A 50 0.70 -11.58 19.19
N THR A 51 -0.04 -12.59 19.64
CA THR A 51 0.48 -13.55 20.63
C THR A 51 1.41 -14.61 20.02
N LEU A 52 1.23 -14.92 18.75
CA LEU A 52 1.97 -15.99 18.05
C LEU A 52 2.71 -15.49 16.82
N VAL A 53 2.01 -14.85 15.87
CA VAL A 53 2.55 -14.57 14.53
C VAL A 53 3.67 -13.53 14.60
N ALA A 54 3.41 -12.35 15.17
CA ALA A 54 4.38 -11.26 15.21
C ALA A 54 5.68 -11.70 15.93
N PRO A 55 5.65 -12.34 17.11
CA PRO A 55 6.87 -12.84 17.76
C PRO A 55 7.65 -13.84 16.92
N GLN A 56 6.98 -14.70 16.15
CA GLN A 56 7.65 -15.67 15.30
C GLN A 56 8.33 -15.03 14.07
N LEU A 57 7.74 -13.97 13.52
CA LEU A 57 8.35 -13.17 12.47
C LEU A 57 9.54 -12.38 13.01
N GLU A 58 9.36 -11.68 14.13
CA GLU A 58 10.40 -10.90 14.81
C GLU A 58 11.65 -11.72 15.13
N LYS A 59 11.47 -12.91 15.72
CA LYS A 59 12.55 -13.84 16.04
C LYS A 59 13.40 -14.22 14.83
N ARG A 60 12.82 -14.16 13.62
CA ARG A 60 13.50 -14.49 12.35
C ARG A 60 13.96 -13.26 11.57
N GLY A 61 13.84 -12.07 12.16
CA GLY A 61 14.17 -10.80 11.50
C GLY A 61 13.18 -10.36 10.44
N PHE A 62 12.00 -10.98 10.36
CA PHE A 62 10.94 -10.60 9.43
C PHE A 62 9.95 -9.61 10.02
N ARG A 63 9.21 -8.97 9.13
CA ARG A 63 8.05 -8.14 9.46
C ARG A 63 6.88 -8.55 8.58
N GLY A 64 5.66 -8.32 9.07
CA GLY A 64 4.43 -8.61 8.34
C GLY A 64 3.57 -7.36 8.19
N THR A 65 2.59 -7.44 7.30
CA THR A 65 1.51 -6.48 7.14
C THR A 65 0.23 -7.05 7.73
N PHE A 66 -0.39 -6.30 8.64
CA PHE A 66 -1.61 -6.68 9.32
C PHE A 66 -2.73 -5.71 8.92
N TRP A 67 -3.66 -6.19 8.09
CA TRP A 67 -4.83 -5.42 7.67
C TRP A 67 -5.95 -5.62 8.68
N ILE A 68 -6.33 -4.56 9.36
CA ILE A 68 -7.28 -4.64 10.47
C ILE A 68 -8.61 -3.97 10.14
N CYS A 69 -9.68 -4.52 10.71
CA CYS A 69 -11.01 -3.93 10.75
C CYS A 69 -11.19 -3.25 12.10
N GLY A 70 -11.11 -1.92 12.12
CA GLY A 70 -11.04 -1.16 13.36
C GLY A 70 -12.24 -1.36 14.29
N SER A 71 -13.44 -1.67 13.75
CA SER A 71 -14.62 -1.97 14.56
C SER A 71 -14.46 -3.22 15.42
N ASN A 72 -13.57 -4.13 15.04
CA ASN A 72 -13.36 -5.40 15.72
C ASN A 72 -12.21 -5.34 16.75
N ILE A 73 -11.47 -4.25 16.79
CA ILE A 73 -10.31 -4.11 17.67
C ILE A 73 -10.76 -3.64 19.05
N ASN A 74 -10.33 -4.34 20.10
CA ASN A 74 -10.60 -3.95 21.47
C ASN A 74 -9.94 -2.61 21.81
N LYS A 75 -10.62 -1.78 22.61
CA LYS A 75 -10.18 -0.43 22.94
C LYS A 75 -8.84 -0.44 23.68
N ASP A 76 -8.72 -1.29 24.66
CA ASP A 76 -7.52 -1.37 25.50
C ASP A 76 -7.34 -2.79 26.07
N ASN A 77 -6.22 -3.00 26.78
CA ASN A 77 -5.86 -4.30 27.34
C ASN A 77 -6.64 -4.65 28.64
N ARG A 78 -7.45 -3.75 29.18
CA ARG A 78 -8.19 -3.94 30.43
C ARG A 78 -9.63 -4.33 30.19
N ASN A 79 -10.23 -3.80 29.13
CA ASN A 79 -11.64 -4.00 28.77
C ASN A 79 -11.73 -4.78 27.44
N ILE A 80 -11.27 -6.02 27.46
CA ILE A 80 -11.36 -6.92 26.30
C ILE A 80 -12.78 -7.45 26.21
N THR A 81 -13.49 -7.05 25.16
CA THR A 81 -14.87 -7.52 24.88
C THR A 81 -14.88 -8.73 23.96
N ASP A 82 -13.85 -8.90 23.15
CA ASP A 82 -13.66 -10.04 22.25
C ASP A 82 -12.23 -10.58 22.37
N THR A 83 -12.06 -11.70 23.04
CA THR A 83 -10.76 -12.36 23.26
C THR A 83 -10.12 -12.91 21.99
N THR A 84 -10.87 -13.00 20.89
CA THR A 84 -10.36 -13.43 19.58
C THR A 84 -9.71 -12.30 18.78
N ARG A 85 -9.77 -11.06 19.30
CA ARG A 85 -9.28 -9.85 18.63
C ARG A 85 -8.18 -9.16 19.40
N MET A 86 -7.28 -8.55 18.65
CA MET A 86 -6.24 -7.68 19.22
C MET A 86 -6.84 -6.43 19.88
N THR A 87 -5.98 -5.72 20.61
CA THR A 87 -6.28 -4.40 21.17
C THR A 87 -5.49 -3.33 20.43
N TRP A 88 -5.93 -2.06 20.51
CA TRP A 88 -5.17 -0.94 19.94
C TRP A 88 -3.76 -0.78 20.53
N PRO A 89 -3.52 -0.95 21.85
CA PRO A 89 -2.17 -0.96 22.39
C PRO A 89 -1.26 -2.05 21.81
N GLN A 90 -1.80 -3.26 21.55
CA GLN A 90 -1.04 -4.34 20.90
C GLN A 90 -0.66 -3.97 19.48
N LEU A 91 -1.58 -3.38 18.71
CA LEU A 91 -1.30 -2.89 17.36
C LEU A 91 -0.26 -1.77 17.34
N LYS A 92 -0.31 -0.87 18.33
CA LYS A 92 0.72 0.17 18.50
C LYS A 92 2.10 -0.45 18.73
N GLU A 93 2.20 -1.41 19.64
CA GLU A 93 3.46 -2.11 19.91
C GLU A 93 4.02 -2.81 18.68
N MET A 94 3.16 -3.52 17.92
CA MET A 94 3.56 -4.16 16.66
C MET A 94 4.06 -3.14 15.63
N SER A 95 3.38 -1.98 15.52
CA SER A 95 3.79 -0.88 14.65
C SER A 95 5.16 -0.33 15.05
N ASP A 96 5.41 -0.12 16.34
CA ASP A 96 6.70 0.36 16.86
C ASP A 96 7.85 -0.61 16.61
N LYS A 97 7.55 -1.90 16.55
CA LYS A 97 8.49 -2.96 16.17
C LYS A 97 8.70 -3.08 14.66
N GLY A 98 8.03 -2.26 13.85
CA GLY A 98 8.20 -2.16 12.42
C GLY A 98 7.30 -3.08 11.58
N HIS A 99 6.27 -3.68 12.16
CA HIS A 99 5.19 -4.28 11.40
C HIS A 99 4.31 -3.20 10.77
N GLU A 100 3.76 -3.46 9.58
CA GLU A 100 2.78 -2.58 8.98
C GLU A 100 1.39 -2.90 9.54
N ILE A 101 0.74 -1.89 10.14
CA ILE A 101 -0.67 -1.94 10.49
C ILE A 101 -1.42 -1.16 9.43
N SER A 102 -2.33 -1.80 8.71
CA SER A 102 -2.95 -1.21 7.55
C SER A 102 -4.46 -1.50 7.46
N ASN A 103 -5.10 -1.00 6.41
CA ASN A 103 -6.54 -0.84 6.37
C ASN A 103 -7.26 -2.00 5.67
N HIS A 104 -8.25 -2.62 6.36
CA HIS A 104 -9.16 -3.63 5.82
C HIS A 104 -10.65 -3.18 5.86
N GLY A 105 -10.88 -1.86 5.85
CA GLY A 105 -12.17 -1.25 6.13
C GLY A 105 -12.47 -1.20 7.63
N TRP A 106 -13.34 -0.25 8.04
CA TRP A 106 -13.74 -0.14 9.45
C TRP A 106 -14.60 -1.34 9.88
N ALA A 107 -15.64 -1.64 9.11
CA ALA A 107 -16.63 -2.66 9.40
C ALA A 107 -16.64 -3.83 8.39
N HIS A 108 -15.51 -4.07 7.72
CA HIS A 108 -15.36 -5.14 6.73
C HIS A 108 -16.44 -5.11 5.63
N LYS A 109 -16.83 -3.92 5.15
CA LYS A 109 -17.89 -3.76 4.16
C LYS A 109 -17.51 -4.36 2.81
N ASN A 110 -18.39 -5.21 2.27
CA ASN A 110 -18.20 -5.78 0.94
C ASN A 110 -18.51 -4.75 -0.15
N PHE A 111 -17.52 -4.43 -0.99
CA PHE A 111 -17.62 -3.41 -2.04
C PHE A 111 -18.72 -3.68 -3.08
N ALA A 112 -19.18 -4.93 -3.24
CA ALA A 112 -20.28 -5.25 -4.15
C ALA A 112 -21.68 -4.97 -3.55
N ARG A 113 -21.78 -4.94 -2.23
CA ARG A 113 -23.07 -4.90 -1.53
C ARG A 113 -23.44 -3.52 -0.97
N PHE A 114 -22.44 -2.68 -0.73
CA PHE A 114 -22.64 -1.36 -0.14
C PHE A 114 -22.51 -0.23 -1.17
N PRO A 115 -23.22 0.90 -0.98
CA PRO A 115 -23.04 2.11 -1.76
C PRO A 115 -21.61 2.64 -1.66
N ILE A 116 -21.16 3.33 -2.69
CA ILE A 116 -19.78 3.81 -2.78
C ILE A 116 -19.41 4.82 -1.68
N GLU A 117 -20.36 5.67 -1.30
CA GLU A 117 -20.13 6.64 -0.23
C GLU A 117 -19.93 5.95 1.13
N GLU A 118 -20.68 4.90 1.42
CA GLU A 118 -20.47 4.11 2.63
C GLU A 118 -19.13 3.37 2.64
N ILE A 119 -18.66 2.89 1.50
CA ILE A 119 -17.34 2.29 1.35
C ILE A 119 -16.25 3.33 1.61
N LYS A 120 -16.41 4.53 1.07
CA LYS A 120 -15.48 5.64 1.29
C LYS A 120 -15.39 6.02 2.77
N GLU A 121 -16.52 6.20 3.42
CA GLU A 121 -16.57 6.48 4.86
C GLU A 121 -15.91 5.39 5.70
N ASP A 122 -16.18 4.13 5.37
CA ASP A 122 -15.61 2.96 6.04
C ASP A 122 -14.08 2.93 5.94
N ILE A 123 -13.54 3.21 4.76
CA ILE A 123 -12.09 3.31 4.52
C ILE A 123 -11.48 4.47 5.32
N LEU A 124 -12.04 5.68 5.20
CA LEU A 124 -11.51 6.87 5.84
C LEU A 124 -11.59 6.81 7.37
N LYS A 125 -12.68 6.25 7.89
CA LYS A 125 -12.84 6.03 9.33
C LYS A 125 -11.75 5.09 9.87
N ASN A 126 -11.46 4.02 9.15
CA ASN A 126 -10.42 3.09 9.57
C ASN A 126 -9.01 3.69 9.46
N ASP A 127 -8.72 4.46 8.41
CA ASP A 127 -7.45 5.20 8.28
C ASP A 127 -7.24 6.12 9.48
N SER A 128 -8.27 6.90 9.83
CA SER A 128 -8.21 7.82 10.97
C SER A 128 -8.00 7.09 12.30
N ALA A 129 -8.67 5.96 12.50
CA ALA A 129 -8.54 5.17 13.71
C ALA A 129 -7.13 4.55 13.84
N ILE A 130 -6.59 4.00 12.75
CA ILE A 130 -5.24 3.44 12.74
C ILE A 130 -4.22 4.54 13.03
N PHE A 131 -4.32 5.69 12.36
CA PHE A 131 -3.42 6.82 12.62
C PHE A 131 -3.51 7.33 14.06
N ALA A 132 -4.72 7.50 14.58
CA ALA A 132 -4.93 7.99 15.96
C ALA A 132 -4.32 7.06 17.02
N ASN A 133 -4.30 5.75 16.78
CA ASN A 133 -3.82 4.77 17.74
C ASN A 133 -2.36 4.35 17.54
N THR A 134 -1.84 4.39 16.31
CA THR A 134 -0.47 3.95 16.00
C THR A 134 0.49 5.11 15.72
N GLY A 135 -0.03 6.27 15.31
CA GLY A 135 0.75 7.40 14.82
C GLY A 135 1.22 7.24 13.37
N VAL A 136 0.84 6.16 12.69
CA VAL A 136 1.27 5.85 11.31
C VAL A 136 0.06 5.74 10.39
N MET A 137 0.08 6.47 9.26
CA MET A 137 -0.95 6.35 8.24
C MET A 137 -0.84 5.03 7.49
N PRO A 138 -1.96 4.32 7.27
CA PRO A 138 -1.98 3.11 6.46
C PRO A 138 -1.48 3.36 5.04
N ARG A 139 -0.55 2.53 4.58
CA ARG A 139 0.05 2.67 3.25
C ARG A 139 -0.47 1.67 2.23
N THR A 140 -1.13 0.63 2.70
CA THR A 140 -1.75 -0.39 1.86
C THR A 140 -3.23 -0.59 2.21
N PHE A 141 -3.95 -1.32 1.36
CA PHE A 141 -5.35 -1.68 1.59
C PHE A 141 -5.59 -3.12 1.15
N CYS A 142 -6.32 -3.90 1.97
CA CYS A 142 -6.85 -5.20 1.59
C CYS A 142 -8.37 -5.12 1.41
N TYR A 143 -8.85 -5.66 0.28
CA TYR A 143 -10.30 -5.61 -0.02
C TYR A 143 -11.06 -6.67 0.79
N PRO A 144 -12.05 -6.25 1.62
CA PRO A 144 -12.93 -7.19 2.29
C PRO A 144 -13.61 -8.15 1.31
N ASN A 145 -13.62 -9.44 1.67
CA ASN A 145 -14.21 -10.51 0.85
C ASN A 145 -13.64 -10.60 -0.58
N ASN A 146 -12.42 -10.13 -0.80
CA ASN A 146 -11.78 -10.16 -2.12
C ASN A 146 -12.59 -9.44 -3.23
N ASN A 147 -13.50 -8.55 -2.85
CA ASN A 147 -14.43 -7.91 -3.77
C ASN A 147 -14.02 -6.47 -4.09
N LYS A 148 -13.99 -6.16 -5.38
CA LYS A 148 -13.49 -4.89 -5.92
C LYS A 148 -14.37 -4.38 -7.05
N LYS A 149 -15.29 -3.47 -6.74
CA LYS A 149 -15.91 -2.61 -7.77
C LYS A 149 -14.88 -1.57 -8.25
N ALA A 150 -14.97 -1.18 -9.53
CA ALA A 150 -14.03 -0.22 -10.13
C ALA A 150 -13.96 1.12 -9.37
N GLU A 151 -15.11 1.64 -8.94
CA GLU A 151 -15.17 2.86 -8.12
C GLU A 151 -14.51 2.70 -6.75
N GLY A 152 -14.80 1.61 -6.04
CA GLY A 152 -14.19 1.30 -4.76
C GLY A 152 -12.68 1.15 -4.87
N ARG A 153 -12.18 0.57 -5.98
CA ARG A 153 -10.74 0.53 -6.25
C ARG A 153 -10.12 1.90 -6.36
N ARG A 154 -10.76 2.84 -7.07
CA ARG A 154 -10.24 4.21 -7.19
C ARG A 154 -10.08 4.90 -5.84
N ILE A 155 -11.01 4.67 -4.92
CA ILE A 155 -10.92 5.20 -3.55
C ILE A 155 -9.83 4.47 -2.75
N ALA A 156 -9.83 3.14 -2.79
CA ALA A 156 -8.90 2.33 -2.01
C ALA A 156 -7.42 2.55 -2.39
N VAL A 157 -7.11 2.96 -3.62
CA VAL A 157 -5.73 3.22 -4.05
C VAL A 157 -5.26 4.65 -3.78
N GLN A 158 -6.16 5.57 -3.40
CA GLN A 158 -5.77 6.96 -3.13
C GLN A 158 -4.77 7.02 -1.97
N ASN A 159 -3.64 7.70 -2.22
CA ASN A 159 -2.56 7.89 -1.24
C ASN A 159 -1.95 6.58 -0.69
N ARG A 160 -2.05 5.48 -1.44
CA ARG A 160 -1.51 4.18 -1.05
C ARG A 160 -0.44 3.68 -2.02
N VAL A 161 0.49 2.90 -1.52
CA VAL A 161 1.55 2.28 -2.32
C VAL A 161 1.12 0.95 -2.96
N GLY A 162 0.03 0.36 -2.48
CA GLY A 162 -0.49 -0.89 -3.02
C GLY A 162 -1.79 -1.36 -2.38
N THR A 163 -2.43 -2.31 -3.04
CA THR A 163 -3.63 -2.99 -2.54
C THR A 163 -3.51 -4.49 -2.79
N ARG A 164 -4.17 -5.30 -1.94
CA ARG A 164 -4.28 -6.75 -2.05
C ARG A 164 -5.74 -7.18 -2.11
N THR A 165 -6.01 -8.20 -2.90
CA THR A 165 -7.29 -8.94 -2.96
C THR A 165 -7.13 -10.28 -2.27
#